data_0144e50b05894583a5763ae0ef18be31
#
_entry.id   0144e50b05894583a5763ae0ef18be31
#
_cell.length_a   1.000
_cell.length_b   1.000
_cell.length_c   1.000
_cell.angle_alpha   90.00
_cell.angle_beta   90.00
_cell.angle_gamma   90.00
#
_symmetry.space_group_name_H-M   'P 1'
#
loop_
_entity.id
_entity.type
_entity.pdbx_description
1 polymer ?
#
loop_
_entity_poly.entity_id
_entity_poly.type
_entity_poly.pdbx_seq_one_letter_code
_entity_poly.pdbx_strand_id
1 'polypeptide(L)'
;MSDTTQLRASRRAFLGLAGGAAALMATSGTPAQAARVKTSARIVILGAGAAGAALANRLTERLDGADITLIDGRPEHWYQPGFTLIAAGLKPAGYSVSGTTDWLPKGATLVAEYAAEIDPEANRIVTASGQSVPYDYLVVATGLD
;
A
#
# COMPACT_ATOMS: atom_id res chain seq x y z
N MET A 1 5.81 43.76 -40.11
CA MET A 1 5.90 44.38 -38.76
C MET A 1 4.86 43.70 -37.90
N SER A 2 5.30 42.72 -37.13
CA SER A 2 4.40 41.93 -36.29
C SER A 2 4.49 42.47 -34.86
N ASP A 3 3.41 43.06 -34.41
CA ASP A 3 3.28 43.64 -33.07
C ASP A 3 3.01 42.52 -32.06
N THR A 4 4.04 42.18 -31.30
CA THR A 4 3.92 41.16 -30.25
C THR A 4 3.50 41.87 -28.95
N THR A 5 2.19 41.97 -28.73
CA THR A 5 1.64 42.52 -27.48
C THR A 5 1.97 41.58 -26.34
N GLN A 6 3.03 41.87 -25.57
CA GLN A 6 3.35 41.18 -24.31
C GLN A 6 2.30 41.55 -23.27
N LEU A 7 1.47 40.58 -22.92
CA LEU A 7 0.55 40.65 -21.77
C LEU A 7 1.36 40.71 -20.47
N ARG A 8 1.64 41.89 -19.94
CA ARG A 8 2.18 42.03 -18.58
C ARG A 8 1.06 41.82 -17.56
N ALA A 9 0.97 40.59 -17.05
CA ALA A 9 0.09 40.33 -15.93
C ALA A 9 0.55 41.12 -14.70
N SER A 10 -0.30 42.02 -14.18
CA SER A 10 0.00 42.78 -12.98
C SER A 10 -0.11 41.90 -11.73
N ARG A 11 0.65 42.20 -10.67
CA ARG A 11 0.56 41.52 -9.37
C ARG A 11 -0.89 41.42 -8.85
N ARG A 12 -1.71 42.44 -9.11
CA ARG A 12 -3.13 42.46 -8.72
C ARG A 12 -3.95 41.44 -9.52
N ALA A 13 -3.69 41.28 -10.82
CA ALA A 13 -4.37 40.27 -11.64
C ALA A 13 -3.99 38.83 -11.19
N PHE A 14 -2.72 38.62 -10.82
CA PHE A 14 -2.27 37.33 -10.29
C PHE A 14 -2.91 36.99 -8.93
N LEU A 15 -3.01 37.96 -8.01
CA LEU A 15 -3.67 37.78 -6.72
C LEU A 15 -5.19 37.55 -6.87
N GLY A 16 -5.83 38.21 -7.84
CA GLY A 16 -7.25 37.97 -8.16
C GLY A 16 -7.49 36.56 -8.73
N LEU A 17 -6.61 36.05 -9.57
CA LEU A 17 -6.65 34.68 -10.07
C LEU A 17 -6.38 33.64 -8.98
N ALA A 18 -5.44 33.92 -8.08
CA ALA A 18 -5.15 33.05 -6.93
C ALA A 18 -6.34 33.00 -5.93
N GLY A 19 -6.99 34.13 -5.69
CA GLY A 19 -8.20 34.21 -4.87
C GLY A 19 -9.40 33.46 -5.48
N GLY A 20 -9.57 33.56 -6.81
CA GLY A 20 -10.61 32.81 -7.53
C GLY A 20 -10.38 31.31 -7.53
N ALA A 21 -9.13 30.86 -7.65
CA ALA A 21 -8.77 29.44 -7.55
C ALA A 21 -9.01 28.87 -6.15
N ALA A 22 -8.72 29.64 -5.09
CA ALA A 22 -8.99 29.25 -3.71
C ALA A 22 -10.49 29.11 -3.43
N ALA A 23 -11.33 29.99 -4.00
CA ALA A 23 -12.78 29.92 -3.88
C ALA A 23 -13.37 28.70 -4.62
N LEU A 24 -12.80 28.32 -5.75
CA LEU A 24 -13.17 27.11 -6.50
C LEU A 24 -12.77 25.83 -5.75
N MET A 25 -11.64 25.85 -5.02
CA MET A 25 -11.23 24.71 -4.16
C MET A 25 -12.12 24.56 -2.93
N ALA A 26 -12.69 25.65 -2.40
CA ALA A 26 -13.59 25.62 -1.25
C ALA A 26 -14.99 25.07 -1.61
N THR A 27 -15.36 25.05 -2.89
CA THR A 27 -16.61 24.43 -3.39
C THR A 27 -16.44 23.01 -3.90
N SER A 28 -15.18 22.52 -4.02
CA SER A 28 -14.94 21.11 -4.26
C SER A 28 -15.32 20.35 -2.99
N GLY A 29 -16.49 19.73 -3.02
CA GLY A 29 -17.00 18.89 -1.93
C GLY A 29 -15.93 17.88 -1.49
N THR A 30 -16.03 17.43 -0.26
CA THR A 30 -15.24 16.33 0.30
C THR A 30 -14.96 15.32 -0.79
N PRO A 31 -13.68 14.93 -1.01
CA PRO A 31 -13.37 13.93 -2.01
C PRO A 31 -14.29 12.73 -1.79
N ALA A 32 -15.12 12.43 -2.78
CA ALA A 32 -16.05 11.31 -2.70
C ALA A 32 -15.19 10.08 -2.41
N GLN A 33 -15.32 9.54 -1.20
CA GLN A 33 -14.64 8.31 -0.83
C GLN A 33 -15.15 7.26 -1.80
N ALA A 34 -14.26 6.73 -2.65
CA ALA A 34 -14.66 5.75 -3.65
C ALA A 34 -15.41 4.61 -2.95
N ALA A 35 -16.60 4.30 -3.43
CA ALA A 35 -17.41 3.21 -2.87
C ALA A 35 -16.58 1.92 -2.86
N ARG A 36 -16.65 1.20 -1.73
CA ARG A 36 -15.96 -0.10 -1.62
C ARG A 36 -16.58 -1.07 -2.62
N VAL A 37 -15.73 -1.85 -3.27
CA VAL A 37 -16.16 -2.88 -4.22
C VAL A 37 -16.55 -4.13 -3.43
N LYS A 38 -17.80 -4.57 -3.58
CA LYS A 38 -18.26 -5.82 -2.98
C LYS A 38 -17.69 -7.03 -3.72
N THR A 39 -17.06 -7.93 -2.99
CA THR A 39 -16.49 -9.16 -3.52
C THR A 39 -16.31 -10.19 -2.41
N SER A 40 -16.39 -11.46 -2.76
CA SER A 40 -16.05 -12.59 -1.88
C SER A 40 -14.76 -13.27 -2.31
N ALA A 41 -13.92 -12.57 -3.09
CA ALA A 41 -12.69 -13.12 -3.62
C ALA A 41 -11.68 -13.44 -2.50
N ARG A 42 -11.02 -14.56 -2.62
CA ARG A 42 -9.86 -14.97 -1.80
C ARG A 42 -8.61 -14.39 -2.44
N ILE A 43 -7.98 -13.47 -1.74
CA ILE A 43 -6.77 -12.79 -2.20
C ILE A 43 -5.62 -13.21 -1.32
N VAL A 44 -4.65 -13.91 -1.91
CA VAL A 44 -3.43 -14.31 -1.20
C VAL A 44 -2.29 -13.38 -1.59
N ILE A 45 -1.60 -12.84 -0.58
CA ILE A 45 -0.40 -12.01 -0.73
C ILE A 45 0.77 -12.78 -0.15
N LEU A 46 1.70 -13.18 -1.00
CA LEU A 46 2.91 -13.87 -0.59
C LEU A 46 3.97 -12.84 -0.23
N GLY A 47 4.28 -12.74 1.06
CA GLY A 47 5.16 -11.76 1.66
C GLY A 47 4.40 -10.64 2.40
N ALA A 48 4.72 -10.44 3.69
CA ALA A 48 4.17 -9.41 4.56
C ALA A 48 5.16 -8.25 4.81
N GLY A 49 6.14 -8.07 3.95
CA GLY A 49 7.03 -6.91 3.96
C GLY A 49 6.27 -5.61 3.62
N ALA A 50 7.02 -4.51 3.43
CA ALA A 50 6.43 -3.18 3.18
C ALA A 50 5.40 -3.17 2.06
N ALA A 51 5.68 -3.85 0.94
CA ALA A 51 4.78 -3.92 -0.21
C ALA A 51 3.51 -4.73 0.10
N GLY A 52 3.66 -5.93 0.68
CA GLY A 52 2.54 -6.81 1.00
C GLY A 52 1.63 -6.21 2.08
N ALA A 53 2.20 -5.67 3.16
CA ALA A 53 1.43 -5.01 4.22
C ALA A 53 0.69 -3.77 3.69
N ALA A 54 1.35 -2.92 2.89
CA ALA A 54 0.71 -1.75 2.29
C ALA A 54 -0.43 -2.13 1.35
N LEU A 55 -0.24 -3.19 0.54
CA LEU A 55 -1.28 -3.70 -0.34
C LEU A 55 -2.46 -4.25 0.45
N ALA A 56 -2.22 -5.07 1.48
CA ALA A 56 -3.27 -5.63 2.33
C ALA A 56 -4.14 -4.53 2.95
N ASN A 57 -3.51 -3.48 3.51
CA ASN A 57 -4.22 -2.32 4.05
C ASN A 57 -5.09 -1.66 2.97
N ARG A 58 -4.53 -1.43 1.80
CA ARG A 58 -5.25 -0.78 0.70
C ARG A 58 -6.41 -1.61 0.16
N LEU A 59 -6.25 -2.91 0.06
CA LEU A 59 -7.32 -3.82 -0.35
C LEU A 59 -8.45 -3.85 0.68
N THR A 60 -8.12 -3.92 1.96
CA THR A 60 -9.11 -3.90 3.06
C THR A 60 -9.92 -2.60 3.07
N GLU A 61 -9.32 -1.47 2.70
CA GLU A 61 -10.03 -0.19 2.57
C GLU A 61 -10.95 -0.12 1.34
N ARG A 62 -10.58 -0.80 0.25
CA ARG A 62 -11.26 -0.70 -1.05
C ARG A 62 -12.26 -1.80 -1.31
N LEU A 63 -12.09 -2.96 -0.68
CA LEU A 63 -12.94 -4.13 -0.88
C LEU A 63 -13.85 -4.34 0.32
N ASP A 64 -15.02 -4.88 0.05
CA ASP A 64 -16.03 -5.25 1.05
C ASP A 64 -16.38 -6.72 0.87
N GLY A 65 -15.98 -7.55 1.85
CA GLY A 65 -16.20 -9.00 1.87
C GLY A 65 -15.09 -9.86 1.25
N ALA A 66 -13.98 -9.25 0.78
CA ALA A 66 -12.80 -10.03 0.35
C ALA A 66 -12.16 -10.77 1.54
N ASP A 67 -11.71 -12.00 1.29
CA ASP A 67 -10.87 -12.77 2.21
C ASP A 67 -9.40 -12.52 1.84
N ILE A 68 -8.68 -11.77 2.68
CA ILE A 68 -7.30 -11.36 2.44
C ILE A 68 -6.38 -12.16 3.37
N THR A 69 -5.53 -12.99 2.78
CA THR A 69 -4.55 -13.80 3.50
C THR A 69 -3.13 -13.40 3.07
N LEU A 70 -2.27 -13.13 4.07
CA LEU A 70 -0.83 -12.96 3.83
C LEU A 70 -0.11 -14.23 4.27
N ILE A 71 0.93 -14.62 3.52
CA ILE A 71 1.80 -15.74 3.87
C ILE A 71 3.22 -15.20 3.99
N ASP A 72 3.78 -15.23 5.22
CA ASP A 72 5.16 -14.82 5.48
C ASP A 72 5.65 -15.49 6.78
N GLY A 73 6.76 -16.20 6.71
CA GLY A 73 7.36 -16.88 7.87
C GLY A 73 8.19 -15.96 8.76
N ARG A 74 8.40 -14.69 8.39
CA ARG A 74 9.21 -13.75 9.16
C ARG A 74 8.39 -13.08 10.25
N PRO A 75 8.80 -13.19 11.53
CA PRO A 75 8.11 -12.52 12.64
C PRO A 75 8.39 -11.00 12.66
N GLU A 76 9.51 -10.56 12.08
CA GLU A 76 9.97 -9.17 12.11
C GLU A 76 9.74 -8.46 10.78
N HIS A 77 9.28 -7.23 10.91
CA HIS A 77 9.17 -6.27 9.82
C HIS A 77 10.34 -5.28 9.89
N TRP A 78 11.05 -5.12 8.77
CA TRP A 78 12.20 -4.23 8.67
C TRP A 78 11.86 -2.99 7.86
N TYR A 79 11.82 -1.83 8.54
CA TYR A 79 11.64 -0.54 7.90
C TYR A 79 12.94 -0.08 7.24
N GLN A 80 13.20 -0.53 6.02
CA GLN A 80 14.46 -0.30 5.29
C GLN A 80 14.80 1.20 5.11
N PRO A 81 13.85 2.14 4.86
CA PRO A 81 14.21 3.57 4.79
C PRO A 81 14.86 4.11 6.07
N GLY A 82 14.61 3.48 7.21
CA GLY A 82 15.25 3.82 8.48
C GLY A 82 16.74 3.50 8.57
N PHE A 83 17.25 2.63 7.69
CA PHE A 83 18.67 2.23 7.71
C PHE A 83 19.62 3.41 7.47
N THR A 84 19.23 4.39 6.67
CA THR A 84 20.02 5.60 6.45
C THR A 84 20.18 6.44 7.72
N LEU A 85 19.13 6.50 8.55
CA LEU A 85 19.16 7.22 9.83
C LEU A 85 20.01 6.48 10.86
N ILE A 86 19.97 5.15 10.86
CA ILE A 86 20.82 4.31 11.72
C ILE A 86 22.29 4.45 11.31
N ALA A 87 22.59 4.37 10.01
CA ALA A 87 23.93 4.52 9.47
C ALA A 87 24.54 5.90 9.76
N ALA A 88 23.70 6.95 9.78
CA ALA A 88 24.11 8.31 10.15
C ALA A 88 24.23 8.53 11.69
N GLY A 89 23.96 7.52 12.51
CA GLY A 89 23.98 7.62 13.97
C GLY A 89 22.82 8.44 14.57
N LEU A 90 21.79 8.77 13.77
CA LEU A 90 20.64 9.58 14.20
C LEU A 90 19.57 8.75 14.91
N LYS A 91 19.57 7.43 14.73
CA LYS A 91 18.63 6.50 15.34
C LYS A 91 19.35 5.23 15.81
N PRO A 92 18.87 4.58 16.89
CA PRO A 92 19.39 3.29 17.32
C PRO A 92 19.04 2.18 16.35
N ALA A 93 19.79 1.07 16.37
CA ALA A 93 19.58 -0.08 15.46
C ALA A 93 18.14 -0.64 15.48
N GLY A 94 17.51 -0.69 16.65
CA GLY A 94 16.12 -1.17 16.80
C GLY A 94 15.04 -0.25 16.21
N TYR A 95 15.40 0.94 15.74
CA TYR A 95 14.44 1.88 15.14
C TYR A 95 13.71 1.30 13.91
N SER A 96 14.37 0.43 13.16
CA SER A 96 13.85 -0.13 11.92
C SER A 96 13.20 -1.50 12.11
N VAL A 97 13.10 -2.02 13.33
CA VAL A 97 12.57 -3.37 13.60
C VAL A 97 11.25 -3.26 14.36
N SER A 98 10.24 -3.99 13.91
CA SER A 98 8.92 -4.10 14.53
C SER A 98 8.32 -5.49 14.26
N GLY A 99 7.20 -5.82 14.90
CA GLY A 99 6.48 -7.06 14.59
C GLY A 99 5.79 -6.97 13.21
N THR A 100 5.82 -8.05 12.44
CA THR A 100 5.09 -8.12 11.15
C THR A 100 3.60 -7.85 11.34
N THR A 101 3.01 -8.37 12.41
CA THR A 101 1.58 -8.20 12.72
C THR A 101 1.17 -6.76 13.03
N ASP A 102 2.10 -5.91 13.43
CA ASP A 102 1.82 -4.50 13.79
C ASP A 102 1.36 -3.66 12.59
N TRP A 103 1.66 -4.13 11.38
CA TRP A 103 1.39 -3.43 10.12
C TRP A 103 0.23 -4.01 9.32
N LEU A 104 -0.37 -5.10 9.79
CA LEU A 104 -1.45 -5.76 9.07
C LEU A 104 -2.81 -5.14 9.41
N PRO A 105 -3.72 -5.02 8.43
CA PRO A 105 -5.04 -4.48 8.67
C PRO A 105 -5.90 -5.47 9.48
N LYS A 106 -6.79 -4.93 10.28
CA LYS A 106 -7.82 -5.74 10.94
C LYS A 106 -8.68 -6.44 9.88
N GLY A 107 -8.83 -7.75 10.01
CA GLY A 107 -9.62 -8.55 9.07
C GLY A 107 -8.80 -9.24 7.97
N ALA A 108 -7.48 -9.01 7.89
CA ALA A 108 -6.60 -9.87 7.12
C ALA A 108 -6.04 -11.00 8.00
N THR A 109 -5.85 -12.16 7.40
CA THR A 109 -5.27 -13.34 8.06
C THR A 109 -3.78 -13.42 7.75
N LEU A 110 -2.93 -13.68 8.75
CA LEU A 110 -1.52 -14.01 8.56
C LEU A 110 -1.31 -15.52 8.75
N VAL A 111 -0.82 -16.18 7.72
CA VAL A 111 -0.23 -17.52 7.81
C VAL A 111 1.27 -17.32 8.04
N ALA A 112 1.70 -17.51 9.30
CA ALA A 112 3.07 -17.26 9.73
C ALA A 112 4.02 -18.43 9.35
N GLU A 113 4.08 -18.70 8.04
CA GLU A 113 4.87 -19.77 7.44
C GLU A 113 5.46 -19.32 6.11
N TYR A 114 6.47 -20.05 5.65
CA TYR A 114 6.98 -19.87 4.28
C TYR A 114 6.13 -20.68 3.28
N ALA A 115 5.97 -20.16 2.08
CA ALA A 115 5.43 -20.94 0.97
C ALA A 115 6.50 -21.94 0.51
N ALA A 116 6.11 -23.19 0.36
CA ALA A 116 6.95 -24.24 -0.21
C ALA A 116 6.69 -24.42 -1.70
N GLU A 117 5.44 -24.25 -2.15
CA GLU A 117 5.04 -24.44 -3.54
C GLU A 117 3.93 -23.48 -3.93
N ILE A 118 3.96 -23.04 -5.17
CA ILE A 118 2.86 -22.31 -5.83
C ILE A 118 2.34 -23.21 -6.95
N ASP A 119 1.06 -23.60 -6.85
CA ASP A 119 0.36 -24.39 -7.85
C ASP A 119 -0.66 -23.49 -8.58
N PRO A 120 -0.28 -22.86 -9.70
CA PRO A 120 -1.15 -21.96 -10.41
C PRO A 120 -2.29 -22.64 -11.15
N GLU A 121 -2.16 -23.92 -11.46
CA GLU A 121 -3.23 -24.69 -12.14
C GLU A 121 -4.36 -25.01 -11.17
N ALA A 122 -4.02 -25.33 -9.91
CA ALA A 122 -5.01 -25.57 -8.87
C ALA A 122 -5.37 -24.29 -8.07
N ASN A 123 -4.80 -23.12 -8.40
CA ASN A 123 -5.00 -21.86 -7.70
C ASN A 123 -4.80 -21.98 -6.19
N ARG A 124 -3.65 -22.51 -5.76
CA ARG A 124 -3.31 -22.69 -4.35
C ARG A 124 -1.83 -22.49 -4.09
N ILE A 125 -1.52 -22.16 -2.83
CA ILE A 125 -0.17 -22.20 -2.27
C ILE A 125 -0.11 -23.31 -1.26
N VAL A 126 0.99 -24.06 -1.24
CA VAL A 126 1.30 -25.04 -0.19
C VAL A 126 2.38 -24.42 0.71
N THR A 127 2.12 -24.37 2.01
CA THR A 127 3.08 -23.86 3.00
C THR A 127 4.09 -24.92 3.38
N ALA A 128 5.13 -24.52 4.13
CA ALA A 128 6.18 -25.43 4.61
C ALA A 128 5.63 -26.57 5.49
N SER A 129 4.53 -26.35 6.21
CA SER A 129 3.85 -27.40 6.98
C SER A 129 2.94 -28.31 6.16
N GLY A 130 2.73 -27.99 4.86
CA GLY A 130 1.82 -28.72 3.98
C GLY A 130 0.39 -28.17 3.99
N GLN A 131 0.12 -27.02 4.65
CA GLN A 131 -1.18 -26.38 4.59
C GLN A 131 -1.44 -25.88 3.15
N SER A 132 -2.62 -26.19 2.62
CA SER A 132 -3.07 -25.69 1.32
C SER A 132 -3.90 -24.43 1.49
N VAL A 133 -3.48 -23.34 0.86
CA VAL A 133 -4.15 -22.03 0.89
C VAL A 133 -4.66 -21.72 -0.52
N PRO A 134 -5.96 -21.89 -0.77
CA PRO A 134 -6.54 -21.61 -2.08
C PRO A 134 -6.73 -20.11 -2.31
N TYR A 135 -6.64 -19.67 -3.57
CA TYR A 135 -6.83 -18.26 -3.94
C TYR A 135 -7.64 -18.10 -5.24
N ASP A 136 -8.24 -16.94 -5.38
CA ASP A 136 -8.79 -16.46 -6.65
C ASP A 136 -7.80 -15.45 -7.29
N TYR A 137 -7.04 -14.74 -6.44
CA TYR A 137 -5.97 -13.83 -6.87
C TYR A 137 -4.74 -14.05 -6.01
N LEU A 138 -3.59 -14.16 -6.65
CA LEU A 138 -2.28 -14.24 -6.00
C LEU A 138 -1.44 -13.02 -6.32
N VAL A 139 -0.88 -12.40 -5.28
CA VAL A 139 0.12 -11.33 -5.41
C VAL A 139 1.42 -11.80 -4.77
N VAL A 140 2.50 -11.75 -5.53
CA VAL A 140 3.84 -12.09 -5.04
C VAL A 140 4.57 -10.81 -4.68
N ALA A 141 4.88 -10.64 -3.39
CA ALA A 141 5.50 -9.46 -2.79
C ALA A 141 6.64 -9.84 -1.83
N THR A 142 7.37 -10.92 -2.14
CA THR A 142 8.41 -11.49 -1.27
C THR A 142 9.63 -10.60 -1.08
N GLY A 143 9.88 -9.66 -1.99
CA GLY A 143 11.09 -8.84 -2.01
C GLY A 143 12.27 -9.59 -2.60
N LEU A 144 13.47 -9.12 -2.25
CA LEU A 144 14.77 -9.71 -2.64
C LEU A 144 15.40 -10.34 -1.39
N ASP A 145 16.07 -11.46 -1.56
CA ASP A 145 16.99 -12.08 -0.60
C ASP A 145 18.41 -11.63 -0.88
#